data_7d9379d245ba3468e89f2faeba44aa81
#
_entry.id   7d9379d245ba3468e89f2faeba44aa81
#
_cell.length_a   1.000
_cell.length_b   1.000
_cell.length_c   1.000
_cell.angle_alpha   90.00
_cell.angle_beta   90.00
_cell.angle_gamma   90.00
#
_symmetry.space_group_name_H-M   'P 1'
#
loop_
_entity.id
_entity.type
_entity.pdbx_description
1 polymer ?
#
loop_
_entity_poly.entity_id
_entity_poly.type
_entity_poly.pdbx_seq_one_letter_code
_entity_poly.pdbx_strand_id
1 'polypeptide(L)'
;MNRCLVVIPTFNEADNVPQLLPIILNLGDHFNVLVVDDGSPDGTAKLVKEMQKTEPRIHLIERAGKMGLGTAYVAGFKFALANGFEFIFEMDADFSHDPQELPRLLDKAQTYDLVIGSRYISGVNVVNWPLRRLMLSYGANVYTRIITGMPVRDATGGFKCFRRKVLESIDLDAIHSNGYAFQIEMNFKSWRNGFKLHEIPIVFTDRRNGVSKMSKQIVYEAVWMVWRLKIK
;
A
#
# COMPACT_ATOMS: atom_id res chain seq x y z
N MET A 1 2.89 -10.05 -21.59
CA MET A 1 2.10 -8.93 -21.02
C MET A 1 2.40 -8.88 -19.54
N ASN A 2 2.76 -7.71 -19.03
CA ASN A 2 3.07 -7.51 -17.60
C ASN A 2 1.78 -7.69 -16.78
N ARG A 3 1.66 -8.76 -16.02
CA ARG A 3 0.49 -8.99 -15.16
C ARG A 3 0.61 -8.15 -13.88
N CYS A 4 -0.33 -7.23 -13.69
CA CYS A 4 -0.38 -6.32 -12.56
C CYS A 4 -1.48 -6.75 -11.57
N LEU A 5 -1.19 -6.73 -10.26
CA LEU A 5 -2.17 -6.93 -9.20
C LEU A 5 -2.19 -5.72 -8.28
N VAL A 6 -3.35 -5.10 -8.14
CA VAL A 6 -3.57 -4.04 -7.14
C VAL A 6 -4.20 -4.68 -5.90
N VAL A 7 -3.45 -4.70 -4.80
CA VAL A 7 -3.91 -5.24 -3.51
C VAL A 7 -4.58 -4.13 -2.72
N ILE A 8 -5.83 -4.34 -2.37
CA ILE A 8 -6.69 -3.36 -1.69
C ILE A 8 -7.25 -3.99 -0.41
N PRO A 9 -6.65 -3.68 0.76
CA PRO A 9 -7.23 -4.05 2.04
C PRO A 9 -8.54 -3.29 2.30
N THR A 10 -9.58 -4.00 2.76
CA THR A 10 -10.89 -3.39 3.05
C THR A 10 -11.39 -3.73 4.45
N PHE A 11 -12.06 -2.75 5.08
CA PHE A 11 -12.89 -2.92 6.26
C PHE A 11 -13.96 -1.83 6.29
N ASN A 12 -15.21 -2.18 5.97
CA ASN A 12 -16.34 -1.25 5.78
C ASN A 12 -16.10 -0.27 4.61
N GLU A 13 -15.95 -0.82 3.42
CA GLU A 13 -15.70 -0.06 2.19
C GLU A 13 -16.77 -0.33 1.11
N ALA A 14 -17.98 -0.73 1.51
CA ALA A 14 -19.09 -1.06 0.60
C ALA A 14 -19.47 0.09 -0.34
N ASP A 15 -19.30 1.34 0.10
CA ASP A 15 -19.59 2.53 -0.73
C ASP A 15 -18.47 2.82 -1.75
N ASN A 16 -17.23 2.47 -1.43
CA ASN A 16 -16.06 2.82 -2.24
C ASN A 16 -15.74 1.74 -3.29
N VAL A 17 -15.79 0.47 -2.91
CA VAL A 17 -15.38 -0.66 -3.75
C VAL A 17 -16.10 -0.71 -5.10
N PRO A 18 -17.44 -0.55 -5.20
CA PRO A 18 -18.13 -0.60 -6.49
C PRO A 18 -17.73 0.51 -7.47
N GLN A 19 -17.21 1.61 -6.95
CA GLN A 19 -16.73 2.74 -7.75
C GLN A 19 -15.25 2.58 -8.11
N LEU A 20 -14.42 2.14 -7.16
CA LEU A 20 -12.97 2.06 -7.30
C LEU A 20 -12.53 0.95 -8.27
N LEU A 21 -13.08 -0.26 -8.13
CA LEU A 21 -12.61 -1.41 -8.91
C LEU A 21 -12.79 -1.21 -10.42
N PRO A 22 -13.93 -0.71 -10.94
CA PRO A 22 -14.07 -0.43 -12.36
C PRO A 22 -13.08 0.62 -12.88
N ILE A 23 -12.75 1.64 -12.09
CA ILE A 23 -11.76 2.65 -12.48
C ILE A 23 -10.41 2.00 -12.72
N ILE A 24 -9.95 1.15 -11.79
CA ILE A 24 -8.67 0.45 -11.91
C ILE A 24 -8.65 -0.49 -13.13
N LEU A 25 -9.71 -1.28 -13.31
CA LEU A 25 -9.80 -2.27 -14.38
C LEU A 25 -9.87 -1.64 -15.77
N ASN A 26 -10.40 -0.42 -15.88
CA ASN A 26 -10.45 0.36 -17.11
C ASN A 26 -9.10 1.00 -17.50
N LEU A 27 -8.08 0.96 -16.63
CA LEU A 27 -6.73 1.43 -16.97
C LEU A 27 -5.99 0.51 -17.95
N GLY A 28 -6.46 -0.73 -18.12
CA GLY A 28 -5.94 -1.69 -19.08
C GLY A 28 -6.16 -3.14 -18.68
N ASP A 29 -6.18 -4.05 -19.65
CA ASP A 29 -6.46 -5.48 -19.43
C ASP A 29 -5.40 -6.21 -18.59
N HIS A 30 -4.24 -5.62 -18.42
CA HIS A 30 -3.17 -6.16 -17.57
C HIS A 30 -3.36 -5.89 -16.08
N PHE A 31 -4.27 -4.97 -15.69
CA PHE A 31 -4.60 -4.74 -14.30
C PHE A 31 -5.62 -5.74 -13.79
N ASN A 32 -5.29 -6.36 -12.66
CA ASN A 32 -6.17 -7.17 -11.83
C ASN A 32 -6.26 -6.53 -10.45
N VAL A 33 -7.33 -6.79 -9.73
CA VAL A 33 -7.53 -6.28 -8.38
C VAL A 33 -7.73 -7.45 -7.42
N LEU A 34 -7.07 -7.39 -6.27
CA LEU A 34 -7.32 -8.28 -5.14
C LEU A 34 -7.84 -7.46 -3.96
N VAL A 35 -9.08 -7.68 -3.61
CA VAL A 35 -9.65 -7.18 -2.35
C VAL A 35 -9.29 -8.16 -1.23
N VAL A 36 -8.72 -7.65 -0.14
CA VAL A 36 -8.45 -8.42 1.08
C VAL A 36 -9.36 -7.87 2.17
N ASP A 37 -10.50 -8.54 2.38
CA ASP A 37 -11.56 -8.07 3.28
C ASP A 37 -11.40 -8.63 4.69
N ASP A 38 -11.38 -7.74 5.67
CA ASP A 38 -11.20 -8.05 7.09
C ASP A 38 -12.53 -8.37 7.82
N GLY A 39 -13.42 -9.12 7.15
CA GLY A 39 -14.71 -9.50 7.72
C GLY A 39 -15.64 -8.30 7.88
N SER A 40 -15.75 -7.47 6.84
CA SER A 40 -16.60 -6.28 6.84
C SER A 40 -18.08 -6.59 7.10
N PRO A 41 -18.69 -6.03 8.15
CA PRO A 41 -20.11 -6.24 8.44
C PRO A 41 -21.07 -5.49 7.49
N ASP A 42 -20.58 -4.50 6.73
CA ASP A 42 -21.36 -3.67 5.82
C ASP A 42 -21.69 -4.34 4.48
N GLY A 43 -21.20 -5.57 4.26
CA GLY A 43 -21.46 -6.31 3.02
C GLY A 43 -20.41 -6.09 1.93
N THR A 44 -19.26 -5.44 2.21
CA THR A 44 -18.17 -5.23 1.24
C THR A 44 -17.82 -6.52 0.49
N ALA A 45 -17.50 -7.61 1.21
CA ALA A 45 -17.15 -8.90 0.59
C ALA A 45 -18.25 -9.46 -0.31
N LYS A 46 -19.52 -9.29 0.06
CA LYS A 46 -20.67 -9.73 -0.76
C LYS A 46 -20.71 -8.97 -2.09
N LEU A 47 -20.51 -7.65 -2.06
CA LEU A 47 -20.45 -6.83 -3.28
C LEU A 47 -19.31 -7.28 -4.20
N VAL A 48 -18.12 -7.52 -3.65
CA VAL A 48 -16.99 -8.00 -4.44
C VAL A 48 -17.29 -9.36 -5.09
N LYS A 49 -17.94 -10.29 -4.37
CA LYS A 49 -18.37 -11.60 -4.94
C LYS A 49 -19.34 -11.44 -6.10
N GLU A 50 -20.27 -10.49 -6.01
CA GLU A 50 -21.18 -10.22 -7.13
C GLU A 50 -20.41 -9.67 -8.36
N MET A 51 -19.47 -8.76 -8.14
CA MET A 51 -18.64 -8.21 -9.21
C MET A 51 -17.76 -9.28 -9.87
N GLN A 52 -17.25 -10.24 -9.11
CA GLN A 52 -16.45 -11.37 -9.63
C GLN A 52 -17.20 -12.24 -10.63
N LYS A 53 -18.54 -12.32 -10.58
CA LYS A 53 -19.35 -13.13 -11.52
C LYS A 53 -19.25 -12.62 -12.96
N THR A 54 -18.97 -11.34 -13.14
CA THR A 54 -18.91 -10.69 -14.46
C THR A 54 -17.50 -10.24 -14.84
N GLU A 55 -16.60 -10.12 -13.86
CA GLU A 55 -15.24 -9.64 -14.10
C GLU A 55 -14.18 -10.58 -13.46
N PRO A 56 -13.56 -11.46 -14.26
CA PRO A 56 -12.60 -12.46 -13.78
C PRO A 56 -11.28 -11.88 -13.25
N ARG A 57 -10.99 -10.60 -13.52
CA ARG A 57 -9.81 -9.90 -13.00
C ARG A 57 -9.97 -9.39 -11.56
N ILE A 58 -11.16 -9.56 -10.96
CA ILE A 58 -11.39 -9.26 -9.56
C ILE A 58 -11.15 -10.53 -8.74
N HIS A 59 -10.32 -10.43 -7.71
CA HIS A 59 -10.04 -11.50 -6.77
C HIS A 59 -10.42 -11.05 -5.36
N LEU A 60 -10.75 -12.00 -4.48
CA LEU A 60 -11.14 -11.76 -3.10
C LEU A 60 -10.47 -12.74 -2.15
N ILE A 61 -9.93 -12.20 -1.06
CA ILE A 61 -9.57 -12.95 0.14
C ILE A 61 -10.44 -12.43 1.27
N GLU A 62 -11.24 -13.32 1.89
CA GLU A 62 -11.99 -13.00 3.10
C GLU A 62 -11.21 -13.49 4.32
N ARG A 63 -11.03 -12.61 5.29
CA ARG A 63 -10.40 -12.95 6.56
C ARG A 63 -11.45 -12.95 7.68
N ALA A 64 -11.16 -13.70 8.75
CA ALA A 64 -12.11 -13.88 9.85
C ALA A 64 -12.44 -12.59 10.62
N GLY A 65 -11.67 -11.52 10.43
CA GLY A 65 -11.85 -10.23 11.07
C GLY A 65 -10.65 -9.32 10.92
N LYS A 66 -10.69 -8.20 11.64
CA LYS A 66 -9.66 -7.16 11.55
C LYS A 66 -8.33 -7.61 12.17
N MET A 67 -7.40 -8.03 11.32
CA MET A 67 -6.09 -8.55 11.72
C MET A 67 -4.94 -7.54 11.51
N GLY A 68 -5.25 -6.37 10.99
CA GLY A 68 -4.28 -5.30 10.72
C GLY A 68 -3.84 -5.19 9.26
N LEU A 69 -3.47 -3.96 8.89
CA LEU A 69 -3.15 -3.58 7.49
C LEU A 69 -1.97 -4.38 6.93
N GLY A 70 -0.89 -4.51 7.71
CA GLY A 70 0.32 -5.23 7.28
C GLY A 70 0.03 -6.68 6.94
N THR A 71 -0.75 -7.37 7.78
CA THR A 71 -1.12 -8.79 7.52
C THR A 71 -2.04 -8.94 6.31
N ALA A 72 -2.85 -7.92 5.98
CA ALA A 72 -3.66 -7.92 4.76
C ALA A 72 -2.78 -7.82 3.52
N TYR A 73 -1.81 -6.91 3.50
CA TYR A 73 -0.85 -6.81 2.39
C TYR A 73 0.00 -8.06 2.26
N VAL A 74 0.47 -8.65 3.36
CA VAL A 74 1.21 -9.93 3.32
C VAL A 74 0.38 -11.04 2.68
N ALA A 75 -0.90 -11.16 3.01
CA ALA A 75 -1.80 -12.13 2.37
C ALA A 75 -1.93 -11.85 0.86
N GLY A 76 -2.10 -10.58 0.48
CA GLY A 76 -2.14 -10.15 -0.92
C GLY A 76 -0.85 -10.41 -1.68
N PHE A 77 0.30 -10.19 -1.07
CA PHE A 77 1.61 -10.47 -1.67
C PHE A 77 1.82 -11.97 -1.91
N LYS A 78 1.47 -12.80 -0.94
CA LYS A 78 1.52 -14.26 -1.11
C LYS A 78 0.61 -14.73 -2.24
N PHE A 79 -0.60 -14.19 -2.33
CA PHE A 79 -1.50 -14.46 -3.44
C PHE A 79 -0.88 -14.04 -4.78
N ALA A 80 -0.30 -12.85 -4.86
CA ALA A 80 0.35 -12.35 -6.06
C ALA A 80 1.49 -13.25 -6.53
N LEU A 81 2.35 -13.68 -5.59
CA LEU A 81 3.47 -14.58 -5.87
C LEU A 81 2.98 -15.95 -6.33
N ALA A 82 1.97 -16.51 -5.69
CA ALA A 82 1.39 -17.83 -6.05
C ALA A 82 0.73 -17.82 -7.44
N ASN A 83 0.18 -16.67 -7.88
CA ASN A 83 -0.55 -16.55 -9.14
C ASN A 83 0.26 -15.92 -10.29
N GLY A 84 1.56 -15.72 -10.14
CA GLY A 84 2.46 -15.28 -11.21
C GLY A 84 2.29 -13.82 -11.64
N PHE A 85 1.87 -12.92 -10.73
CA PHE A 85 1.86 -11.49 -10.99
C PHE A 85 3.28 -10.93 -10.98
N GLU A 86 3.57 -10.00 -11.88
CA GLU A 86 4.90 -9.42 -12.05
C GLU A 86 5.06 -8.07 -11.33
N PHE A 87 3.99 -7.28 -11.33
CA PHE A 87 3.92 -6.00 -10.65
C PHE A 87 2.79 -6.02 -9.62
N ILE A 88 3.12 -5.71 -8.37
CA ILE A 88 2.22 -5.80 -7.24
C ILE A 88 2.10 -4.41 -6.61
N PHE A 89 0.88 -3.88 -6.56
CA PHE A 89 0.60 -2.57 -6.03
C PHE A 89 -0.05 -2.66 -4.65
N GLU A 90 0.32 -1.72 -3.78
CA GLU A 90 -0.42 -1.38 -2.57
C GLU A 90 -1.30 -0.16 -2.86
N MET A 91 -2.56 -0.20 -2.46
CA MET A 91 -3.49 0.92 -2.61
C MET A 91 -4.59 0.84 -1.56
N ASP A 92 -4.97 1.99 -0.97
CA ASP A 92 -6.11 2.09 -0.06
C ASP A 92 -7.44 2.20 -0.85
N ALA A 93 -8.55 1.76 -0.22
CA ALA A 93 -9.88 1.73 -0.85
C ALA A 93 -10.63 3.07 -0.81
N ASP A 94 -10.15 4.06 -0.04
CA ASP A 94 -10.90 5.26 0.37
C ASP A 94 -10.71 6.49 -0.55
N PHE A 95 -10.19 6.28 -1.75
CA PHE A 95 -9.86 7.32 -2.74
C PHE A 95 -8.83 8.35 -2.26
N SER A 96 -8.09 8.06 -1.19
CA SER A 96 -6.96 8.91 -0.80
C SER A 96 -5.78 8.81 -1.79
N HIS A 97 -5.69 7.69 -2.49
CA HIS A 97 -4.81 7.44 -3.62
C HIS A 97 -5.60 7.53 -4.92
N ASP A 98 -5.16 8.35 -5.86
CA ASP A 98 -5.78 8.44 -7.18
C ASP A 98 -5.41 7.20 -8.01
N PRO A 99 -6.40 6.36 -8.43
CA PRO A 99 -6.13 5.20 -9.29
C PRO A 99 -5.46 5.56 -10.62
N GLN A 100 -5.65 6.77 -11.13
CA GLN A 100 -5.03 7.24 -12.38
C GLN A 100 -3.50 7.34 -12.29
N GLU A 101 -2.93 7.29 -11.10
CA GLU A 101 -1.48 7.24 -10.89
C GLU A 101 -0.87 5.84 -11.06
N LEU A 102 -1.67 4.76 -11.08
CA LEU A 102 -1.18 3.38 -11.25
C LEU A 102 -0.35 3.18 -12.53
N PRO A 103 -0.74 3.69 -13.71
CA PRO A 103 0.09 3.60 -14.92
C PRO A 103 1.43 4.32 -14.78
N ARG A 104 1.50 5.45 -14.06
CA ARG A 104 2.77 6.16 -13.81
C ARG A 104 3.71 5.39 -12.90
N LEU A 105 3.17 4.74 -11.86
CA LEU A 105 3.93 3.82 -11.00
C LEU A 105 4.46 2.63 -11.82
N LEU A 106 3.62 2.04 -12.68
CA LEU A 106 3.99 0.93 -13.55
C LEU A 106 5.11 1.30 -14.52
N ASP A 107 5.02 2.48 -15.15
CA ASP A 107 6.06 2.98 -16.06
C ASP A 107 7.43 3.02 -15.36
N LYS A 108 7.49 3.62 -14.17
CA LYS A 108 8.75 3.69 -13.40
C LYS A 108 9.20 2.31 -12.89
N ALA A 109 8.28 1.41 -12.60
CA ALA A 109 8.60 0.04 -12.20
C ALA A 109 9.23 -0.80 -13.32
N GLN A 110 9.20 -0.35 -14.59
CA GLN A 110 9.99 -0.97 -15.66
C GLN A 110 11.51 -0.80 -15.45
N THR A 111 11.91 0.28 -14.77
CA THR A 111 13.33 0.63 -14.54
C THR A 111 13.77 0.42 -13.09
N TYR A 112 12.87 0.66 -12.15
CA TYR A 112 13.11 0.55 -10.70
C TYR A 112 12.39 -0.67 -10.12
N ASP A 113 12.87 -1.14 -8.97
CA ASP A 113 12.37 -2.38 -8.36
C ASP A 113 11.20 -2.14 -7.40
N LEU A 114 11.21 -0.99 -6.73
CA LEU A 114 10.13 -0.49 -5.89
C LEU A 114 9.87 0.98 -6.21
N VAL A 115 8.66 1.31 -6.62
CA VAL A 115 8.23 2.69 -6.87
C VAL A 115 7.21 3.11 -5.82
N ILE A 116 7.43 4.28 -5.22
CA ILE A 116 6.62 4.82 -4.13
C ILE A 116 5.94 6.10 -4.61
N GLY A 117 4.63 6.17 -4.49
CA GLY A 117 3.86 7.40 -4.62
C GLY A 117 4.10 8.28 -3.38
N SER A 118 4.89 9.34 -3.55
CA SER A 118 5.40 10.15 -2.45
C SER A 118 4.66 11.47 -2.32
N ARG A 119 4.24 11.77 -1.09
CA ARG A 119 3.63 13.06 -0.73
C ARG A 119 4.66 14.18 -0.56
N TYR A 120 5.97 13.83 -0.52
CA TYR A 120 7.02 14.75 -0.05
C TYR A 120 8.21 14.91 -1.00
N ILE A 121 8.26 14.20 -2.14
CA ILE A 121 9.43 14.28 -3.04
C ILE A 121 9.55 15.62 -3.77
N SER A 122 8.44 16.26 -4.12
CA SER A 122 8.37 17.56 -4.83
C SER A 122 7.72 18.67 -4.00
N GLY A 123 7.91 18.64 -2.68
CA GLY A 123 7.22 19.52 -1.74
C GLY A 123 6.20 18.77 -0.91
N VAL A 124 5.16 19.44 -0.44
CA VAL A 124 4.08 18.85 0.35
C VAL A 124 2.82 18.77 -0.50
N ASN A 125 2.44 17.56 -0.88
CA ASN A 125 1.31 17.28 -1.77
C ASN A 125 0.18 16.54 -1.03
N VAL A 126 -0.38 17.17 -0.01
CA VAL A 126 -1.53 16.67 0.75
C VAL A 126 -2.66 17.68 0.76
N VAL A 127 -3.89 17.21 0.61
CA VAL A 127 -5.09 18.05 0.57
C VAL A 127 -5.94 17.76 1.80
N ASN A 128 -6.46 18.80 2.44
CA ASN A 128 -7.35 18.75 3.60
C ASN A 128 -6.76 18.13 4.88
N TRP A 129 -5.43 18.10 5.04
CA TRP A 129 -4.84 17.63 6.29
C TRP A 129 -4.73 18.74 7.33
N PRO A 130 -5.12 18.47 8.60
CA PRO A 130 -4.78 19.36 9.70
C PRO A 130 -3.27 19.54 9.82
N LEU A 131 -2.80 20.74 10.12
CA LEU A 131 -1.37 21.05 10.23
C LEU A 131 -0.62 20.13 11.19
N ARG A 132 -1.23 19.78 12.32
CA ARG A 132 -0.65 18.83 13.29
C ARG A 132 -0.35 17.46 12.66
N ARG A 133 -1.26 16.92 11.84
CA ARG A 133 -1.08 15.65 11.14
C ARG A 133 0.05 15.76 10.11
N LEU A 134 0.10 16.85 9.38
CA LEU A 134 1.16 17.11 8.42
C LEU A 134 2.54 17.16 9.10
N MET A 135 2.67 17.96 10.19
CA MET A 135 3.94 18.05 10.93
C MET A 135 4.39 16.71 11.49
N LEU A 136 3.47 15.92 12.06
CA LEU A 136 3.78 14.59 12.59
C LEU A 136 4.24 13.65 11.47
N SER A 137 3.51 13.59 10.36
CA SER A 137 3.85 12.74 9.23
C SER A 137 5.18 13.12 8.60
N TYR A 138 5.42 14.41 8.36
CA TYR A 138 6.68 14.90 7.81
C TYR A 138 7.85 14.61 8.75
N GLY A 139 7.70 14.93 10.05
CA GLY A 139 8.70 14.65 11.07
C GLY A 139 9.02 13.15 11.19
N ALA A 140 8.02 12.27 11.13
CA ALA A 140 8.22 10.83 11.15
C ALA A 140 9.04 10.34 9.94
N ASN A 141 8.82 10.90 8.77
CA ASN A 141 9.60 10.57 7.57
C ASN A 141 11.05 11.05 7.65
N VAL A 142 11.26 12.30 8.14
CA VAL A 142 12.63 12.83 8.38
C VAL A 142 13.36 11.96 9.41
N TYR A 143 12.73 11.64 10.53
CA TYR A 143 13.25 10.76 11.56
C TYR A 143 13.65 9.39 10.99
N THR A 144 12.74 8.74 10.26
CA THR A 144 13.00 7.43 9.63
C THR A 144 14.23 7.49 8.73
N ARG A 145 14.32 8.52 7.87
CA ARG A 145 15.45 8.69 6.96
C ARG A 145 16.79 8.88 7.69
N ILE A 146 16.81 9.71 8.74
CA ILE A 146 18.04 9.96 9.52
C ILE A 146 18.51 8.68 10.21
N ILE A 147 17.62 7.96 10.87
CA ILE A 147 18.01 6.77 11.65
C ILE A 147 18.38 5.60 10.74
N THR A 148 17.59 5.32 9.69
CA THR A 148 17.84 4.17 8.80
C THR A 148 18.89 4.43 7.75
N GLY A 149 19.11 5.68 7.34
CA GLY A 149 19.91 6.05 6.18
C GLY A 149 19.26 5.76 4.83
N MET A 150 18.00 5.28 4.83
CA MET A 150 17.26 4.94 3.60
C MET A 150 16.98 6.20 2.77
N PRO A 151 17.27 6.19 1.45
CA PRO A 151 17.13 7.37 0.59
C PRO A 151 15.67 7.60 0.12
N VAL A 152 14.70 7.54 1.04
CA VAL A 152 13.27 7.70 0.77
C VAL A 152 12.73 8.87 1.58
N ARG A 153 11.97 9.77 0.94
CA ARG A 153 11.35 10.94 1.58
C ARG A 153 10.00 10.62 2.19
N ASP A 154 9.27 9.66 1.61
CA ASP A 154 7.98 9.19 2.10
C ASP A 154 8.02 7.70 2.46
N ALA A 155 8.65 7.39 3.58
CA ALA A 155 8.77 6.01 4.07
C ALA A 155 7.44 5.42 4.58
N THR A 156 6.45 6.26 4.90
CA THR A 156 5.16 5.87 5.47
C THR A 156 4.02 5.81 4.45
N GLY A 157 4.29 6.14 3.19
CA GLY A 157 3.31 6.07 2.11
C GLY A 157 2.89 4.64 1.81
N GLY A 158 1.59 4.42 1.62
CA GLY A 158 0.98 3.11 1.31
C GLY A 158 0.59 2.94 -0.15
N PHE A 159 1.04 3.81 -1.05
CA PHE A 159 0.79 3.70 -2.48
C PHE A 159 2.10 3.35 -3.20
N LYS A 160 2.23 2.11 -3.63
CA LYS A 160 3.49 1.56 -4.11
C LYS A 160 3.29 0.57 -5.24
N CYS A 161 4.36 0.36 -6.02
CA CYS A 161 4.47 -0.72 -6.97
C CYS A 161 5.77 -1.50 -6.71
N PHE A 162 5.65 -2.77 -6.39
CA PHE A 162 6.75 -3.71 -6.24
C PHE A 162 6.90 -4.55 -7.51
N ARG A 163 8.12 -4.75 -7.98
CA ARG A 163 8.41 -5.88 -8.85
C ARG A 163 8.38 -7.18 -8.05
N ARG A 164 7.91 -8.26 -8.68
CA ARG A 164 7.81 -9.59 -8.09
C ARG A 164 9.09 -10.01 -7.33
N LYS A 165 10.25 -9.84 -7.95
CA LYS A 165 11.56 -10.23 -7.36
C LYS A 165 11.86 -9.56 -6.01
N VAL A 166 11.30 -8.37 -5.74
CA VAL A 166 11.44 -7.69 -4.45
C VAL A 166 10.72 -8.47 -3.37
N LEU A 167 9.47 -8.85 -3.62
CA LEU A 167 8.66 -9.61 -2.67
C LEU A 167 9.18 -11.04 -2.47
N GLU A 168 9.73 -11.67 -3.51
CA GLU A 168 10.38 -12.97 -3.42
C GLU A 168 11.65 -12.96 -2.54
N SER A 169 12.32 -11.81 -2.44
CA SER A 169 13.53 -11.65 -1.63
C SER A 169 13.27 -11.41 -0.15
N ILE A 170 12.01 -11.17 0.23
CA ILE A 170 11.61 -10.83 1.60
C ILE A 170 10.87 -12.02 2.20
N ASP A 171 11.32 -12.47 3.37
CA ASP A 171 10.54 -13.43 4.16
C ASP A 171 9.25 -12.76 4.66
N LEU A 172 8.17 -12.99 3.92
CA LEU A 172 6.85 -12.41 4.21
C LEU A 172 6.23 -12.99 5.49
N ASP A 173 6.63 -14.19 5.91
CA ASP A 173 6.16 -14.80 7.15
C ASP A 173 6.79 -14.16 8.40
N ALA A 174 7.96 -13.56 8.24
CA ALA A 174 8.63 -12.82 9.31
C ALA A 174 8.16 -11.35 9.44
N ILE A 175 7.20 -10.90 8.61
CA ILE A 175 6.62 -9.57 8.71
C ILE A 175 5.47 -9.58 9.72
N HIS A 176 5.66 -8.88 10.85
CA HIS A 176 4.65 -8.78 11.91
C HIS A 176 4.22 -7.33 12.18
N SER A 177 4.85 -6.35 11.54
CA SER A 177 4.55 -4.94 11.69
C SER A 177 3.22 -4.57 11.03
N ASN A 178 2.57 -3.52 11.54
CA ASN A 178 1.31 -3.02 11.03
C ASN A 178 1.36 -1.52 10.73
N GLY A 179 0.40 -1.02 9.96
CA GLY A 179 0.24 0.40 9.66
C GLY A 179 1.52 1.02 9.08
N TYR A 180 1.97 2.12 9.66
CA TYR A 180 3.17 2.83 9.17
C TYR A 180 4.46 2.04 9.37
N ALA A 181 4.55 1.24 10.45
CA ALA A 181 5.71 0.39 10.71
C ALA A 181 5.90 -0.65 9.59
N PHE A 182 4.81 -1.22 9.08
CA PHE A 182 4.83 -2.13 7.93
C PHE A 182 5.38 -1.44 6.69
N GLN A 183 4.92 -0.22 6.40
CA GLN A 183 5.38 0.52 5.23
C GLN A 183 6.87 0.82 5.29
N ILE A 184 7.37 1.22 6.47
CA ILE A 184 8.79 1.47 6.70
C ILE A 184 9.61 0.17 6.56
N GLU A 185 9.14 -0.93 7.16
CA GLU A 185 9.82 -2.22 7.12
C GLU A 185 9.97 -2.74 5.70
N MET A 186 8.90 -2.70 4.89
CA MET A 186 8.94 -3.15 3.50
C MET A 186 9.92 -2.32 2.65
N ASN A 187 9.89 -0.99 2.79
CA ASN A 187 10.83 -0.12 2.10
C ASN A 187 12.28 -0.40 2.50
N PHE A 188 12.53 -0.54 3.81
CA PHE A 188 13.87 -0.78 4.35
C PHE A 188 14.44 -2.13 3.92
N LYS A 189 13.66 -3.21 4.01
CA LYS A 189 14.09 -4.54 3.56
C LYS A 189 14.38 -4.56 2.06
N SER A 190 13.53 -3.91 1.25
CA SER A 190 13.77 -3.76 -0.18
C SER A 190 15.11 -3.06 -0.46
N TRP A 191 15.34 -1.93 0.22
CA TRP A 191 16.60 -1.19 0.06
C TRP A 191 17.83 -1.96 0.54
N ARG A 192 17.75 -2.62 1.69
CA ARG A 192 18.84 -3.44 2.26
C ARG A 192 19.19 -4.65 1.39
N ASN A 193 18.22 -5.21 0.70
CA ASN A 193 18.42 -6.29 -0.27
C ASN A 193 19.00 -5.79 -1.61
N GLY A 194 19.37 -4.50 -1.72
CA GLY A 194 20.05 -3.93 -2.88
C GLY A 194 19.12 -3.52 -4.02
N PHE A 195 17.81 -3.49 -3.82
CA PHE A 195 16.88 -3.06 -4.86
C PHE A 195 16.87 -1.54 -5.03
N LYS A 196 16.58 -1.11 -6.27
CA LYS A 196 16.49 0.30 -6.65
C LYS A 196 15.11 0.85 -6.30
N LEU A 197 15.06 1.74 -5.30
CA LEU A 197 13.86 2.46 -4.91
C LEU A 197 13.74 3.78 -5.68
N HIS A 198 12.53 4.15 -6.05
CA HIS A 198 12.23 5.43 -6.69
C HIS A 198 10.95 6.03 -6.13
N GLU A 199 10.90 7.36 -6.02
CA GLU A 199 9.72 8.08 -5.59
C GLU A 199 9.17 8.93 -6.75
N ILE A 200 7.86 8.87 -6.96
CA ILE A 200 7.16 9.81 -7.85
C ILE A 200 6.22 10.68 -7.03
N PRO A 201 6.06 11.98 -7.38
CA PRO A 201 5.11 12.83 -6.66
C PRO A 201 3.67 12.40 -6.97
N ILE A 202 2.88 12.28 -5.91
CA ILE A 202 1.43 12.10 -5.97
C ILE A 202 0.74 13.15 -5.11
N VAL A 203 -0.52 13.44 -5.42
CA VAL A 203 -1.39 14.22 -4.54
C VAL A 203 -2.18 13.25 -3.67
N PHE A 204 -2.05 13.38 -2.35
CA PHE A 204 -2.82 12.61 -1.38
C PHE A 204 -3.98 13.47 -0.87
N THR A 205 -5.20 13.02 -1.12
CA THR A 205 -6.42 13.68 -0.63
C THR A 205 -6.89 12.98 0.64
N ASP A 206 -7.29 13.73 1.67
CA ASP A 206 -7.89 13.07 2.85
C ASP A 206 -9.17 12.34 2.43
N ARG A 207 -9.40 11.19 3.06
CA ARG A 207 -10.55 10.32 2.73
C ARG A 207 -11.86 11.10 2.72
N ARG A 208 -12.75 10.74 1.80
CA ARG A 208 -14.06 11.40 1.67
C ARG A 208 -14.97 11.09 2.86
N ASN A 209 -14.88 9.87 3.42
CA ASN A 209 -15.69 9.39 4.54
C ASN A 209 -14.80 8.67 5.57
N GLY A 210 -15.12 8.81 6.87
CA GLY A 210 -14.47 8.09 7.96
C GLY A 210 -13.48 8.90 8.79
N VAL A 211 -13.21 8.42 10.00
CA VAL A 211 -12.28 9.06 10.96
C VAL A 211 -10.88 8.45 10.82
N SER A 212 -9.85 9.29 10.83
CA SER A 212 -8.44 8.84 10.81
C SER A 212 -8.15 7.92 12.00
N LYS A 213 -7.69 6.69 11.72
CA LYS A 213 -7.40 5.66 12.73
C LYS A 213 -5.98 5.78 13.31
N MET A 214 -5.40 6.97 13.35
CA MET A 214 -4.08 7.19 13.97
C MET A 214 -4.18 7.05 15.48
N SER A 215 -3.78 5.89 16.01
CA SER A 215 -3.61 5.69 17.46
C SER A 215 -2.18 6.03 17.87
N LYS A 216 -2.00 6.41 19.15
CA LYS A 216 -0.67 6.62 19.74
C LYS A 216 0.20 5.35 19.62
N GLN A 217 -0.41 4.17 19.70
CA GLN A 217 0.27 2.88 19.57
C GLN A 217 0.94 2.71 18.20
N ILE A 218 0.26 3.09 17.12
CA ILE A 218 0.82 3.03 15.74
C ILE A 218 2.08 3.91 15.61
N VAL A 219 2.06 5.07 16.25
CA VAL A 219 3.23 5.99 16.25
C VAL A 219 4.40 5.38 17.04
N TYR A 220 4.14 4.84 18.23
CA TYR A 220 5.18 4.18 19.04
C TYR A 220 5.76 2.95 18.33
N GLU A 221 4.92 2.13 17.70
CA GLU A 221 5.37 0.97 16.93
C GLU A 221 6.31 1.40 15.80
N ALA A 222 5.97 2.45 15.06
CA ALA A 222 6.81 2.97 13.99
C ALA A 222 8.18 3.50 14.51
N VAL A 223 8.21 4.21 15.64
CA VAL A 223 9.44 4.70 16.26
C VAL A 223 10.37 3.54 16.68
N TRP A 224 9.82 2.52 17.35
CA TRP A 224 10.60 1.33 17.75
C TRP A 224 11.06 0.51 16.55
N MET A 225 10.23 0.37 15.53
CA MET A 225 10.56 -0.37 14.33
C MET A 225 11.80 0.21 13.63
N VAL A 226 11.90 1.53 13.53
CA VAL A 226 13.03 2.20 12.90
C VAL A 226 14.36 1.82 13.56
N TRP A 227 14.43 1.78 14.90
CA TRP A 227 15.64 1.33 15.61
C TRP A 227 15.91 -0.16 15.44
N ARG A 228 14.86 -1.00 15.53
CA ARG A 228 14.98 -2.45 15.32
C ARG A 228 15.53 -2.79 13.93
N LEU A 229 15.14 -2.04 12.90
CA LEU A 229 15.64 -2.20 11.55
C LEU A 229 17.10 -1.79 11.42
N LYS A 230 17.54 -0.75 12.14
CA LYS A 230 18.93 -0.29 12.11
C LYS A 230 19.91 -1.26 12.76
N ILE A 231 19.47 -1.95 13.83
CA ILE A 231 20.35 -2.81 14.66
C ILE A 231 20.48 -4.23 14.08
N LYS A 232 19.51 -4.68 13.27
CA LYS A 232 19.56 -5.96 12.54
C LYS A 232 20.26 -5.83 11.19
#